data_92f91449eb0a1c7efc8be4dd94bc58e1
#
_entry.id   92f91449eb0a1c7efc8be4dd94bc58e1
#
_cell.length_a   1.000
_cell.length_b   1.000
_cell.length_c   1.000
_cell.angle_alpha   90.00
_cell.angle_beta   90.00
_cell.angle_gamma   90.00
#
_symmetry.space_group_name_H-M   'P 1'
#
loop_
_entity.id
_entity.type
_entity.pdbx_description
1 polymer ?
#
loop_
_entity_poly.entity_id
_entity_poly.type
_entity_poly.pdbx_seq_one_letter_code
_entity_poly.pdbx_strand_id
1 'polypeptide(L)'
;MNIALVDRSPLAVLGLEHGLKEKTLDINVVSIADNFQQLEYELNHKDIDIDIVFIGILVADDKPFHSIKQVYQLKIRWPDIKFVLYTDIKSISVLRYLSYMKMDAILSRSDCLNNLKNNIIKISKGEFFCSNNYSGELTKNAIGRNSTNRMMTNNEIEVLDRVSLGESVSEIAVQSQRSIKTVSNHKRNAMSKLGIETDSELHLFIMNVAGKIPIYSESNEFALS
;
A
#
# COMPACT_ATOMS: atom_id res chain seq x y z
N MET A 1 9.63 17.15 -14.44
CA MET A 1 9.28 16.42 -13.21
C MET A 1 9.58 14.94 -13.44
N ASN A 2 10.41 14.37 -12.60
CA ASN A 2 10.91 13.00 -12.75
C ASN A 2 10.12 12.04 -11.89
N ILE A 3 9.64 10.96 -12.48
CA ILE A 3 8.77 9.98 -11.83
C ILE A 3 9.42 8.60 -11.88
N ALA A 4 9.40 7.89 -10.76
CA ALA A 4 9.72 6.48 -10.69
C ALA A 4 8.42 5.65 -10.52
N LEU A 5 8.38 4.49 -11.16
CA LEU A 5 7.29 3.53 -11.10
C LEU A 5 7.78 2.25 -10.44
N VAL A 6 7.06 1.75 -9.45
CA VAL A 6 7.38 0.51 -8.75
C VAL A 6 6.17 -0.40 -8.70
N ASP A 7 6.12 -1.40 -9.56
CA ASP A 7 5.04 -2.38 -9.61
C ASP A 7 5.49 -3.68 -10.29
N ARG A 8 5.03 -4.83 -9.81
CA ARG A 8 5.29 -6.14 -10.41
C ARG A 8 4.44 -6.42 -11.66
N SER A 9 3.36 -5.68 -11.85
CA SER A 9 2.47 -5.87 -12.98
C SER A 9 2.97 -5.07 -14.19
N PRO A 10 3.52 -5.69 -15.24
CA PRO A 10 3.95 -4.99 -16.43
C PRO A 10 2.82 -4.18 -17.09
N LEU A 11 1.59 -4.69 -17.05
CA LEU A 11 0.43 -3.99 -17.61
C LEU A 11 0.08 -2.73 -16.81
N ALA A 12 0.19 -2.76 -15.47
CA ALA A 12 -0.03 -1.59 -14.63
C ALA A 12 1.04 -0.51 -14.89
N VAL A 13 2.29 -0.93 -15.02
CA VAL A 13 3.42 -0.03 -15.35
C VAL A 13 3.22 0.60 -16.72
N LEU A 14 2.95 -0.19 -17.76
CA LEU A 14 2.72 0.29 -19.13
C LEU A 14 1.53 1.24 -19.21
N GLY A 15 0.42 0.90 -18.52
CA GLY A 15 -0.77 1.76 -18.48
C GLY A 15 -0.49 3.10 -17.83
N LEU A 16 0.24 3.10 -16.71
CA LEU A 16 0.59 4.32 -15.99
C LEU A 16 1.59 5.16 -16.78
N GLU A 17 2.62 4.54 -17.34
CA GLU A 17 3.62 5.21 -18.20
C GLU A 17 2.95 5.86 -19.42
N HIS A 18 2.05 5.14 -20.08
CA HIS A 18 1.29 5.67 -21.21
C HIS A 18 0.43 6.87 -20.80
N GLY A 19 -0.34 6.74 -19.71
CA GLY A 19 -1.14 7.83 -19.17
C GLY A 19 -0.34 9.06 -18.74
N LEU A 20 0.90 8.89 -18.31
CA LEU A 20 1.82 9.98 -17.97
C LEU A 20 2.32 10.70 -19.23
N LYS A 21 2.66 9.96 -20.29
CA LYS A 21 3.16 10.51 -21.54
C LYS A 21 2.10 11.27 -22.37
N GLU A 22 0.85 10.83 -22.32
CA GLU A 22 -0.24 11.47 -23.06
C GLU A 22 -0.65 12.86 -22.54
N LYS A 23 -0.20 13.23 -21.36
CA LYS A 23 -0.61 14.48 -20.71
C LYS A 23 0.46 15.56 -20.89
N THR A 24 0.08 16.73 -21.32
CA THR A 24 0.91 17.92 -21.63
C THR A 24 1.73 18.50 -20.46
N LEU A 25 2.13 17.69 -19.50
CA LEU A 25 3.08 18.04 -18.45
C LEU A 25 4.48 17.56 -18.88
N ASP A 26 5.50 18.33 -18.54
CA ASP A 26 6.89 17.90 -18.69
C ASP A 26 7.22 16.83 -17.63
N ILE A 27 6.77 15.60 -17.91
CA ILE A 27 6.93 14.44 -17.05
C ILE A 27 7.86 13.44 -17.72
N ASN A 28 8.90 13.06 -17.01
CA ASN A 28 9.85 12.03 -17.40
C ASN A 28 9.73 10.82 -16.48
N VAL A 29 9.41 9.66 -17.02
CA VAL A 29 9.55 8.39 -16.31
C VAL A 29 11.02 8.00 -16.37
N VAL A 30 11.72 8.18 -15.26
CA VAL A 30 13.18 8.03 -15.18
C VAL A 30 13.62 6.68 -14.61
N SER A 31 12.69 5.98 -13.98
CA SER A 31 12.93 4.67 -13.38
C SER A 31 11.67 3.81 -13.38
N ILE A 32 11.87 2.53 -13.68
CA ILE A 32 10.84 1.48 -13.54
C ILE A 32 11.48 0.34 -12.78
N ALA A 33 10.95 0.03 -11.59
CA ALA A 33 11.42 -1.05 -10.74
C ALA A 33 10.31 -2.07 -10.49
N ASP A 34 10.67 -3.33 -10.35
CA ASP A 34 9.73 -4.40 -10.01
C ASP A 34 9.74 -4.74 -8.51
N ASN A 35 10.71 -4.17 -7.76
CA ASN A 35 10.86 -4.39 -6.33
C ASN A 35 11.49 -3.17 -5.62
N PHE A 36 11.39 -3.15 -4.29
CA PHE A 36 11.93 -2.06 -3.48
C PHE A 36 13.45 -1.99 -3.43
N GLN A 37 14.15 -3.12 -3.56
CA GLN A 37 15.61 -3.15 -3.55
C GLN A 37 16.17 -2.43 -4.77
N GLN A 38 15.56 -2.66 -5.93
CA GLN A 38 15.92 -1.96 -7.15
C GLN A 38 15.65 -0.46 -7.02
N LEU A 39 14.48 -0.06 -6.50
CA LEU A 39 14.18 1.35 -6.24
C LEU A 39 15.21 1.99 -5.30
N GLU A 40 15.52 1.33 -4.16
CA GLU A 40 16.51 1.83 -3.21
C GLU A 40 17.90 1.96 -3.84
N TYR A 41 18.29 1.00 -4.66
CA TYR A 41 19.56 1.07 -5.40
C TYR A 41 19.59 2.30 -6.30
N GLU A 42 18.50 2.55 -7.05
CA GLU A 42 18.41 3.69 -7.96
C GLU A 42 18.40 5.03 -7.21
N LEU A 43 17.67 5.13 -6.09
CA LEU A 43 17.65 6.32 -5.25
C LEU A 43 19.00 6.64 -4.61
N ASN A 44 19.85 5.64 -4.39
CA ASN A 44 21.16 5.84 -3.77
C ASN A 44 22.29 6.10 -4.79
N HIS A 45 22.16 5.64 -6.05
CA HIS A 45 23.29 5.54 -6.97
C HIS A 45 23.08 6.28 -8.29
N LYS A 46 21.88 6.73 -8.60
CA LYS A 46 21.62 7.53 -9.81
C LYS A 46 21.65 9.02 -9.44
N ASP A 47 22.41 9.81 -10.20
CA ASP A 47 22.40 11.28 -10.16
C ASP A 47 21.11 11.86 -10.79
N ILE A 48 19.98 11.18 -10.59
CA ILE A 48 18.68 11.58 -11.13
C ILE A 48 17.79 11.95 -9.96
N ASP A 49 17.42 13.20 -9.88
CA ASP A 49 16.43 13.66 -8.91
C ASP A 49 15.06 13.05 -9.26
N ILE A 50 14.47 12.31 -8.32
CA ILE A 50 13.13 11.76 -8.44
C ILE A 50 12.19 12.60 -7.59
N ASP A 51 11.17 13.17 -8.22
CA ASP A 51 10.18 14.02 -7.55
C ASP A 51 9.03 13.17 -6.95
N ILE A 52 8.57 12.17 -7.70
CA ILE A 52 7.43 11.33 -7.32
C ILE A 52 7.73 9.86 -7.58
N VAL A 53 7.37 9.01 -6.61
CA VAL A 53 7.40 7.55 -6.75
C VAL A 53 5.97 7.00 -6.69
N PHE A 54 5.53 6.36 -7.77
CA PHE A 54 4.29 5.58 -7.78
C PHE A 54 4.58 4.16 -7.36
N ILE A 55 3.88 3.67 -6.34
CA ILE A 55 4.10 2.35 -5.76
C ILE A 55 2.83 1.52 -5.84
N GLY A 56 2.90 0.37 -6.49
CA GLY A 56 1.96 -0.72 -6.32
C GLY A 56 2.18 -1.43 -4.98
N ILE A 57 1.14 -1.74 -4.23
CA ILE A 57 1.27 -2.35 -2.89
C ILE A 57 1.87 -3.77 -2.93
N LEU A 58 1.72 -4.48 -4.06
CA LEU A 58 2.12 -5.88 -4.18
C LEU A 58 3.54 -6.06 -4.75
N VAL A 59 4.43 -5.16 -4.43
CA VAL A 59 5.78 -5.11 -5.03
C VAL A 59 6.74 -6.13 -4.41
N ALA A 60 6.54 -6.55 -3.17
CA ALA A 60 7.46 -7.50 -2.55
C ALA A 60 6.88 -8.91 -2.49
N ASP A 61 7.79 -9.88 -2.39
CA ASP A 61 7.56 -11.30 -2.20
C ASP A 61 6.36 -11.59 -1.29
N ASP A 62 5.91 -12.80 -1.18
CA ASP A 62 4.73 -13.30 -0.46
C ASP A 62 4.52 -12.78 1.00
N LYS A 63 5.14 -11.63 1.33
CA LYS A 63 5.11 -10.96 2.64
C LYS A 63 4.48 -9.56 2.55
N PRO A 64 3.17 -9.47 2.45
CA PRO A 64 2.47 -8.20 2.19
C PRO A 64 2.67 -7.15 3.29
N PHE A 65 2.79 -7.58 4.56
CA PHE A 65 2.97 -6.64 5.67
C PHE A 65 4.40 -6.09 5.75
N HIS A 66 5.38 -6.89 5.32
CA HIS A 66 6.76 -6.44 5.17
C HIS A 66 6.86 -5.37 4.08
N SER A 67 6.20 -5.57 2.96
CA SER A 67 6.13 -4.59 1.85
C SER A 67 5.55 -3.26 2.30
N ILE A 68 4.44 -3.31 3.04
CA ILE A 68 3.81 -2.13 3.62
C ILE A 68 4.79 -1.37 4.52
N LYS A 69 5.56 -2.07 5.35
CA LYS A 69 6.59 -1.45 6.19
C LYS A 69 7.72 -0.83 5.38
N GLN A 70 8.18 -1.50 4.33
CA GLN A 70 9.24 -0.96 3.45
C GLN A 70 8.83 0.37 2.82
N VAL A 71 7.60 0.47 2.32
CA VAL A 71 7.07 1.75 1.79
C VAL A 71 7.16 2.87 2.82
N TYR A 72 6.79 2.59 4.08
CA TYR A 72 6.91 3.58 5.15
C TYR A 72 8.37 3.98 5.43
N GLN A 73 9.29 3.01 5.41
CA GLN A 73 10.73 3.28 5.60
C GLN A 73 11.31 4.13 4.47
N LEU A 74 10.92 3.87 3.22
CA LEU A 74 11.27 4.69 2.06
C LEU A 74 10.85 6.15 2.27
N LYS A 75 9.60 6.37 2.69
CA LYS A 75 9.10 7.74 2.93
C LYS A 75 9.86 8.47 4.04
N ILE A 76 10.31 7.76 5.07
CA ILE A 76 11.13 8.37 6.14
C ILE A 76 12.53 8.72 5.63
N ARG A 77 13.13 7.84 4.83
CA ARG A 77 14.49 7.99 4.35
C ARG A 77 14.62 9.08 3.28
N TRP A 78 13.59 9.24 2.46
CA TRP A 78 13.52 10.26 1.40
C TRP A 78 12.29 11.15 1.58
N PRO A 79 12.30 12.07 2.58
CA PRO A 79 11.13 12.87 2.93
C PRO A 79 10.71 13.86 1.83
N ASP A 80 11.63 14.29 0.99
CA ASP A 80 11.39 15.26 -0.08
C ASP A 80 10.71 14.62 -1.29
N ILE A 81 10.86 13.30 -1.47
CA ILE A 81 10.20 12.55 -2.54
C ILE A 81 8.72 12.35 -2.17
N LYS A 82 7.83 12.57 -3.14
CA LYS A 82 6.40 12.30 -2.99
C LYS A 82 6.12 10.82 -3.27
N PHE A 83 5.55 10.12 -2.30
CA PHE A 83 5.19 8.70 -2.41
C PHE A 83 3.69 8.53 -2.63
N VAL A 84 3.33 7.95 -3.75
CA VAL A 84 1.96 7.74 -4.22
C VAL A 84 1.65 6.25 -4.22
N LEU A 85 0.71 5.81 -3.42
CA LEU A 85 0.18 4.45 -3.51
C LEU A 85 -0.80 4.35 -4.67
N TYR A 86 -0.58 3.36 -5.53
CA TYR A 86 -1.37 3.09 -6.72
C TYR A 86 -1.95 1.67 -6.63
N THR A 87 -3.24 1.57 -6.27
CA THR A 87 -3.82 0.30 -5.82
C THR A 87 -5.29 0.14 -6.20
N ASP A 88 -5.76 -1.11 -6.28
CA ASP A 88 -7.18 -1.45 -6.40
C ASP A 88 -7.79 -1.97 -5.09
N ILE A 89 -7.09 -1.81 -3.97
CA ILE A 89 -7.58 -2.25 -2.67
C ILE A 89 -8.87 -1.49 -2.33
N LYS A 90 -9.95 -2.23 -2.09
CA LYS A 90 -11.25 -1.69 -1.69
C LYS A 90 -11.49 -1.75 -0.18
N SER A 91 -10.68 -2.52 0.55
CA SER A 91 -10.84 -2.67 2.00
C SER A 91 -10.54 -1.36 2.72
N ILE A 92 -11.55 -0.81 3.38
CA ILE A 92 -11.47 0.43 4.15
C ILE A 92 -10.43 0.32 5.28
N SER A 93 -10.35 -0.82 5.94
CA SER A 93 -9.37 -1.06 7.01
C SER A 93 -7.94 -0.96 6.48
N VAL A 94 -7.67 -1.53 5.29
CA VAL A 94 -6.37 -1.42 4.62
C VAL A 94 -6.08 0.03 4.26
N LEU A 95 -7.00 0.70 3.59
CA LEU A 95 -6.83 2.10 3.16
C LEU A 95 -6.60 3.03 4.35
N ARG A 96 -7.32 2.79 5.46
CA ARG A 96 -7.14 3.51 6.71
C ARG A 96 -5.74 3.30 7.30
N TYR A 97 -5.27 2.05 7.34
CA TYR A 97 -3.91 1.75 7.79
C TYR A 97 -2.87 2.44 6.91
N LEU A 98 -3.03 2.36 5.58
CA LEU A 98 -2.14 3.00 4.62
C LEU A 98 -2.11 4.53 4.75
N SER A 99 -3.25 5.15 5.11
CA SER A 99 -3.31 6.60 5.33
C SER A 99 -2.43 7.07 6.51
N TYR A 100 -2.15 6.18 7.48
CA TYR A 100 -1.22 6.49 8.58
C TYR A 100 0.26 6.46 8.17
N MET A 101 0.57 5.91 7.01
CA MET A 101 1.95 5.80 6.51
C MET A 101 2.50 7.10 5.92
N LYS A 102 1.79 8.22 6.09
CA LYS A 102 2.19 9.53 5.58
C LYS A 102 2.46 9.58 4.07
N MET A 103 1.75 8.75 3.30
CA MET A 103 1.79 8.84 1.85
C MET A 103 1.28 10.20 1.38
N ASP A 104 1.81 10.69 0.29
CA ASP A 104 1.38 11.95 -0.29
C ASP A 104 0.06 11.77 -1.06
N ALA A 105 -0.19 10.58 -1.62
CA ALA A 105 -1.49 10.23 -2.20
C ALA A 105 -1.78 8.73 -2.16
N ILE A 106 -3.09 8.40 -2.25
CA ILE A 106 -3.59 7.04 -2.47
C ILE A 106 -4.53 7.09 -3.68
N LEU A 107 -4.12 6.47 -4.77
CA LEU A 107 -4.82 6.48 -6.03
C LEU A 107 -5.39 5.09 -6.36
N SER A 108 -6.64 5.07 -6.80
CA SER A 108 -7.24 3.89 -7.41
C SER A 108 -6.72 3.71 -8.83
N ARG A 109 -6.36 2.50 -9.20
CA ARG A 109 -5.97 2.17 -10.59
C ARG A 109 -7.09 2.47 -11.57
N SER A 110 -8.35 2.25 -11.18
CA SER A 110 -9.51 2.52 -12.03
C SER A 110 -9.75 4.01 -12.29
N ASP A 111 -9.40 4.91 -11.34
CA ASP A 111 -9.66 6.35 -11.45
C ASP A 111 -8.44 7.14 -11.92
N CYS A 112 -7.25 6.57 -11.74
CA CYS A 112 -6.00 7.30 -11.89
C CYS A 112 -5.80 7.86 -13.29
N LEU A 113 -6.03 7.04 -14.31
CA LEU A 113 -5.74 7.42 -15.70
C LEU A 113 -6.61 8.58 -16.19
N ASN A 114 -7.87 8.64 -15.77
CA ASN A 114 -8.80 9.68 -16.21
C ASN A 114 -8.43 11.08 -15.69
N ASN A 115 -7.88 11.16 -14.47
CA ASN A 115 -7.58 12.41 -13.79
C ASN A 115 -6.09 12.57 -13.43
N LEU A 116 -5.21 11.78 -14.03
CA LEU A 116 -3.81 11.67 -13.65
C LEU A 116 -3.09 13.01 -13.59
N LYS A 117 -3.28 13.88 -14.60
CA LYS A 117 -2.69 15.22 -14.64
C LYS A 117 -3.09 16.06 -13.41
N ASN A 118 -4.37 16.13 -13.12
CA ASN A 118 -4.87 16.93 -12.00
C ASN A 118 -4.39 16.35 -10.65
N ASN A 119 -4.30 15.03 -10.57
CA ASN A 119 -3.80 14.35 -9.38
C ASN A 119 -2.33 14.69 -9.14
N ILE A 120 -1.49 14.64 -10.17
CA ILE A 120 -0.07 14.98 -10.10
C ILE A 120 0.13 16.43 -9.66
N ILE A 121 -0.65 17.38 -10.21
CA ILE A 121 -0.58 18.79 -9.81
C ILE A 121 -0.90 18.98 -8.31
N LYS A 122 -1.89 18.26 -7.79
CA LYS A 122 -2.23 18.31 -6.36
C LYS A 122 -1.11 17.72 -5.51
N ILE A 123 -0.58 16.56 -5.90
CA ILE A 123 0.51 15.88 -5.22
C ILE A 123 1.76 16.76 -5.17
N SER A 124 2.12 17.41 -6.27
CA SER A 124 3.29 18.28 -6.34
C SER A 124 3.18 19.49 -5.42
N LYS A 125 1.96 19.98 -5.15
CA LYS A 125 1.70 21.06 -4.18
C LYS A 125 1.81 20.62 -2.71
N GLY A 126 2.02 19.32 -2.45
CA GLY A 126 2.13 18.78 -1.09
C GLY A 126 0.79 18.59 -0.39
N GLU A 127 -0.33 18.67 -1.09
CA GLU A 127 -1.64 18.35 -0.54
C GLU A 127 -1.84 16.83 -0.55
N PHE A 128 -2.27 16.27 0.59
CA PHE A 128 -2.67 14.86 0.61
C PHE A 128 -3.88 14.66 -0.31
N PHE A 129 -3.76 13.72 -1.22
CA PHE A 129 -4.83 13.43 -2.16
C PHE A 129 -5.21 11.94 -2.13
N CYS A 130 -6.48 11.65 -2.21
CA CYS A 130 -6.95 10.29 -2.49
C CYS A 130 -8.03 10.30 -3.56
N SER A 131 -8.10 9.22 -4.34
CA SER A 131 -9.12 9.03 -5.36
C SER A 131 -10.52 9.11 -4.77
N ASN A 132 -11.50 9.58 -5.57
CA ASN A 132 -12.88 9.77 -5.13
C ASN A 132 -13.50 8.50 -4.53
N ASN A 133 -13.16 7.33 -5.05
CA ASN A 133 -13.59 6.04 -4.52
C ASN A 133 -13.17 5.79 -3.07
N TYR A 134 -12.18 6.52 -2.56
CA TYR A 134 -11.61 6.38 -1.22
C TYR A 134 -11.90 7.57 -0.31
N SER A 135 -12.30 8.72 -0.88
CA SER A 135 -12.34 10.01 -0.16
C SER A 135 -13.36 10.06 0.97
N GLY A 136 -14.55 9.48 0.79
CA GLY A 136 -15.63 9.55 1.78
C GLY A 136 -15.27 8.90 3.13
N GLU A 137 -14.46 7.87 3.10
CA GLU A 137 -14.07 7.08 4.28
C GLU A 137 -12.74 7.56 4.91
N LEU A 138 -11.79 8.02 4.08
CA LEU A 138 -10.49 8.46 4.55
C LEU A 138 -10.52 9.89 5.12
N THR A 139 -11.36 10.77 4.59
CA THR A 139 -11.48 12.15 5.06
C THR A 139 -12.13 12.25 6.44
N LYS A 140 -13.10 11.39 6.75
CA LYS A 140 -13.72 11.34 8.09
C LYS A 140 -12.73 10.98 9.20
N ASN A 141 -11.62 10.31 8.86
CA ASN A 141 -10.62 9.81 9.80
C ASN A 141 -9.24 10.49 9.67
N ALA A 142 -9.09 11.48 8.79
CA ALA A 142 -7.83 12.22 8.61
C ALA A 142 -7.42 13.04 9.86
N ILE A 143 -8.33 13.24 10.79
CA ILE A 143 -8.11 13.97 12.06
C ILE A 143 -7.14 13.22 13.00
N GLY A 144 -6.81 11.95 12.73
CA GLY A 144 -5.91 11.12 13.55
C GLY A 144 -4.48 10.97 13.03
N ARG A 145 -3.99 11.84 12.15
CA ARG A 145 -2.64 11.75 11.53
C ARG A 145 -1.45 11.73 12.51
N ASN A 146 -1.65 12.00 13.79
CA ASN A 146 -0.58 12.18 14.78
C ASN A 146 -0.27 10.94 15.64
N SER A 147 -0.85 9.76 15.40
CA SER A 147 -0.55 8.62 16.25
C SER A 147 0.51 7.70 15.65
N THR A 148 1.78 7.94 15.97
CA THR A 148 2.91 7.01 15.78
C THR A 148 2.66 5.63 16.40
N ASN A 149 1.65 5.51 17.27
CA ASN A 149 1.32 4.29 18.01
C ASN A 149 0.51 3.28 17.18
N ARG A 150 0.17 3.58 15.91
CA ARG A 150 -0.59 2.67 15.03
C ARG A 150 0.26 1.85 14.09
N MET A 151 1.56 2.16 13.99
CA MET A 151 2.47 1.37 13.16
C MET A 151 2.77 0.02 13.80
N MET A 152 2.74 -1.03 13.00
CA MET A 152 3.08 -2.37 13.45
C MET A 152 4.57 -2.48 13.77
N THR A 153 4.88 -3.20 14.85
CA THR A 153 6.25 -3.58 15.21
C THR A 153 6.75 -4.71 14.30
N ASN A 154 8.07 -4.95 14.29
CA ASN A 154 8.66 -6.03 13.51
C ASN A 154 8.07 -7.40 13.86
N ASN A 155 7.84 -7.67 15.18
CA ASN A 155 7.26 -8.92 15.62
C ASN A 155 5.80 -9.09 15.19
N GLU A 156 5.02 -8.01 15.17
CA GLU A 156 3.64 -8.01 14.69
C GLU A 156 3.58 -8.27 13.18
N ILE A 157 4.48 -7.64 12.42
CA ILE A 157 4.61 -7.84 10.98
C ILE A 157 5.03 -9.29 10.67
N GLU A 158 6.08 -9.79 11.36
CA GLU A 158 6.54 -11.16 11.20
C GLU A 158 5.41 -12.17 11.42
N VAL A 159 4.64 -12.00 12.50
CA VAL A 159 3.52 -12.91 12.80
C VAL A 159 2.44 -12.83 11.72
N LEU A 160 2.07 -11.62 11.24
CA LEU A 160 1.05 -11.49 10.20
C LEU A 160 1.52 -12.03 8.84
N ASP A 161 2.78 -11.81 8.47
CA ASP A 161 3.35 -12.37 7.24
C ASP A 161 3.32 -13.91 7.26
N ARG A 162 3.62 -14.54 8.39
CA ARG A 162 3.56 -15.99 8.55
C ARG A 162 2.12 -16.52 8.54
N VAL A 163 1.19 -15.79 9.18
CA VAL A 163 -0.25 -16.10 9.10
C VAL A 163 -0.74 -15.98 7.65
N SER A 164 -0.25 -15.02 6.87
CA SER A 164 -0.60 -14.87 5.45
C SER A 164 -0.11 -16.03 4.57
N LEU A 165 0.94 -16.72 5.01
CA LEU A 165 1.45 -17.94 4.39
C LEU A 165 0.68 -19.20 4.84
N GLY A 166 -0.31 -19.06 5.73
CA GLY A 166 -1.15 -20.15 6.22
C GLY A 166 -0.65 -20.82 7.49
N GLU A 167 0.42 -20.30 8.13
CA GLU A 167 0.94 -20.87 9.37
C GLU A 167 0.00 -20.57 10.54
N SER A 168 -0.23 -21.57 11.38
CA SER A 168 -0.98 -21.42 12.64
C SER A 168 -0.14 -20.72 13.72
N VAL A 169 -0.82 -20.10 14.68
CA VAL A 169 -0.15 -19.47 15.84
C VAL A 169 0.76 -20.47 16.60
N SER A 170 0.36 -21.75 16.66
CA SER A 170 1.13 -22.81 17.32
C SER A 170 2.41 -23.12 16.56
N GLU A 171 2.36 -23.27 15.23
CA GLU A 171 3.53 -23.49 14.38
C GLU A 171 4.51 -22.31 14.45
N ILE A 172 3.97 -21.08 14.39
CA ILE A 172 4.78 -19.88 14.52
C ILE A 172 5.50 -19.85 15.88
N ALA A 173 4.81 -20.21 16.96
CA ALA A 173 5.37 -20.23 18.31
C ALA A 173 6.54 -21.24 18.41
N VAL A 174 6.37 -22.46 17.90
CA VAL A 174 7.41 -23.50 17.90
C VAL A 174 8.63 -23.03 17.09
N GLN A 175 8.43 -22.58 15.86
CA GLN A 175 9.54 -22.22 14.96
C GLN A 175 10.28 -20.95 15.40
N SER A 176 9.57 -19.99 16.04
CA SER A 176 10.19 -18.77 16.55
C SER A 176 10.73 -18.91 17.98
N GLN A 177 10.60 -20.09 18.60
CA GLN A 177 10.99 -20.37 20.00
C GLN A 177 10.30 -19.39 20.99
N ARG A 178 9.05 -19.05 20.73
CA ARG A 178 8.23 -18.17 21.56
C ARG A 178 7.03 -18.93 22.14
N SER A 179 6.43 -18.41 23.21
CA SER A 179 5.19 -18.98 23.72
C SER A 179 4.00 -18.68 22.77
N ILE A 180 3.03 -19.60 22.72
CA ILE A 180 1.77 -19.41 21.97
C ILE A 180 1.09 -18.11 22.42
N LYS A 181 1.12 -17.80 23.73
CA LYS A 181 0.57 -16.57 24.30
C LYS A 181 1.25 -15.33 23.70
N THR A 182 2.59 -15.35 23.55
CA THR A 182 3.35 -14.23 22.95
C THR A 182 2.95 -14.01 21.51
N VAL A 183 2.90 -15.07 20.70
CA VAL A 183 2.52 -14.98 19.27
C VAL A 183 1.07 -14.53 19.11
N SER A 184 0.14 -15.08 19.91
CA SER A 184 -1.27 -14.64 19.95
C SER A 184 -1.39 -13.16 20.28
N ASN A 185 -0.59 -12.66 21.23
CA ASN A 185 -0.61 -11.24 21.59
C ASN A 185 -0.11 -10.36 20.44
N HIS A 186 0.98 -10.75 19.76
CA HIS A 186 1.45 -10.00 18.57
C HIS A 186 0.40 -9.98 17.46
N LYS A 187 -0.24 -11.14 17.17
CA LYS A 187 -1.35 -11.22 16.21
C LYS A 187 -2.47 -10.26 16.56
N ARG A 188 -2.94 -10.32 17.82
CA ARG A 188 -4.06 -9.51 18.31
C ARG A 188 -3.75 -8.01 18.29
N ASN A 189 -2.54 -7.62 18.70
CA ASN A 189 -2.10 -6.23 18.64
C ASN A 189 -2.02 -5.71 17.21
N ALA A 190 -1.52 -6.52 16.28
CA ALA A 190 -1.48 -6.19 14.86
C ALA A 190 -2.89 -6.01 14.29
N MET A 191 -3.81 -6.95 14.56
CA MET A 191 -5.21 -6.85 14.16
C MET A 191 -5.86 -5.57 14.68
N SER A 192 -5.66 -5.22 15.96
CA SER A 192 -6.17 -3.99 16.55
C SER A 192 -5.64 -2.74 15.84
N LYS A 193 -4.35 -2.71 15.47
CA LYS A 193 -3.75 -1.60 14.71
C LYS A 193 -4.32 -1.45 13.30
N LEU A 194 -4.70 -2.57 12.70
CA LEU A 194 -5.38 -2.61 11.40
C LEU A 194 -6.87 -2.29 11.48
N GLY A 195 -7.44 -2.23 12.70
CA GLY A 195 -8.88 -2.08 12.92
C GLY A 195 -9.66 -3.34 12.53
N ILE A 196 -9.06 -4.51 12.74
CA ILE A 196 -9.60 -5.84 12.47
C ILE A 196 -9.95 -6.51 13.79
N GLU A 197 -11.16 -7.03 13.92
CA GLU A 197 -11.66 -7.61 15.17
C GLU A 197 -11.68 -9.15 15.13
N THR A 198 -11.89 -9.74 13.96
CA THR A 198 -12.05 -11.18 13.80
C THR A 198 -11.00 -11.82 12.89
N ASP A 199 -10.75 -13.12 13.06
CA ASP A 199 -9.84 -13.87 12.18
C ASP A 199 -10.35 -13.95 10.75
N SER A 200 -11.67 -13.97 10.55
CA SER A 200 -12.28 -13.91 9.22
C SER A 200 -12.00 -12.60 8.51
N GLU A 201 -12.11 -11.47 9.22
CA GLU A 201 -11.72 -10.15 8.68
C GLU A 201 -10.23 -10.09 8.38
N LEU A 202 -9.37 -10.68 9.24
CA LEU A 202 -7.94 -10.77 8.97
C LEU A 202 -7.66 -11.57 7.70
N HIS A 203 -8.36 -12.69 7.50
CA HIS A 203 -8.21 -13.48 6.28
C HIS A 203 -8.62 -12.70 5.04
N LEU A 204 -9.76 -12.02 5.06
CA LEU A 204 -10.20 -11.15 3.98
C LEU A 204 -9.20 -10.01 3.71
N PHE A 205 -8.66 -9.41 4.77
CA PHE A 205 -7.63 -8.39 4.66
C PHE A 205 -6.37 -8.93 3.95
N ILE A 206 -5.87 -10.09 4.38
CA ILE A 206 -4.71 -10.75 3.78
C ILE A 206 -4.96 -11.04 2.30
N MET A 207 -6.12 -11.60 1.96
CA MET A 207 -6.49 -11.89 0.58
C MET A 207 -6.54 -10.63 -0.30
N ASN A 208 -7.06 -9.53 0.25
CA ASN A 208 -7.09 -8.23 -0.44
C ASN A 208 -5.67 -7.67 -0.68
N VAL A 209 -4.82 -7.69 0.35
CA VAL A 209 -3.45 -7.17 0.25
C VAL A 209 -2.58 -8.06 -0.63
N ALA A 210 -2.77 -9.39 -0.57
CA ALA A 210 -2.03 -10.33 -1.41
C ALA A 210 -2.54 -10.42 -2.86
N GLY A 211 -3.59 -9.66 -3.22
CA GLY A 211 -4.16 -9.70 -4.58
C GLY A 211 -4.77 -11.06 -4.94
N LYS A 212 -5.07 -11.90 -3.96
CA LYS A 212 -5.57 -13.27 -4.15
C LYS A 212 -7.10 -13.36 -4.26
N ILE A 213 -7.81 -12.24 -4.11
CA ILE A 213 -9.25 -12.21 -4.34
C ILE A 213 -9.49 -11.98 -5.84
N PRO A 214 -10.15 -12.90 -6.55
CA PRO A 214 -10.70 -12.59 -7.86
C PRO A 214 -11.65 -11.41 -7.68
N ILE A 215 -11.61 -10.46 -8.63
CA ILE A 215 -12.50 -9.29 -8.64
C ILE A 215 -13.91 -9.82 -8.94
N TYR A 216 -14.60 -10.35 -7.93
CA TYR A 216 -16.03 -10.53 -8.03
C TYR A 216 -16.65 -9.15 -7.75
N SER A 217 -17.10 -8.50 -8.82
CA SER A 217 -18.02 -7.39 -8.72
C SER A 217 -19.23 -7.84 -7.89
N GLU A 218 -19.44 -7.23 -6.73
CA GLU A 218 -20.75 -7.26 -6.08
C GLU A 218 -21.73 -6.47 -6.97
N SER A 219 -22.26 -7.13 -7.97
CA SER A 219 -23.47 -6.76 -8.68
C SER A 219 -24.35 -8.00 -8.70
N ASN A 220 -24.97 -8.28 -7.57
CA ASN A 220 -26.19 -9.05 -7.50
C ASN A 220 -27.08 -8.47 -6.40
N GLU A 221 -27.78 -7.41 -6.78
CA GLU A 221 -29.10 -7.17 -6.22
C GLU A 221 -29.92 -8.43 -6.49
N PHE A 222 -30.25 -9.15 -5.43
CA PHE A 222 -31.30 -10.15 -5.47
C PHE A 222 -32.61 -9.41 -5.78
N ALA A 223 -32.95 -9.34 -7.04
CA ALA A 223 -34.33 -9.15 -7.45
C ALA A 223 -35.07 -10.45 -7.10
N LEU A 224 -35.72 -10.48 -5.95
CA LEU A 224 -36.79 -11.41 -5.67
C LEU A 224 -38.10 -10.73 -6.11
N SER A 225 -38.60 -11.16 -7.24
CA SER A 225 -40.00 -11.03 -7.66
C SER A 225 -40.83 -12.00 -6.86
#